data_639f3bf37175cf3270a7c9245bb03dfd
#
_entry.id   639f3bf37175cf3270a7c9245bb03dfd
#
_cell.length_a   1.000
_cell.length_b   1.000
_cell.length_c   1.000
_cell.angle_alpha   90.00
_cell.angle_beta   90.00
_cell.angle_gamma   90.00
#
_symmetry.space_group_name_H-M   'P 1'
#
loop_
_entity.id
_entity.type
_entity.pdbx_description
1 polymer ?
#
loop_
_entity_poly.entity_id
_entity_poly.type
_entity_poly.pdbx_seq_one_letter_code
_entity_poly.pdbx_strand_id
1 'polypeptide(L)'
;MITSIDTNILLDILLVDNKFALDSKNLIDFYNQKGQLIICELVYAELSSQFPSGKELNKFLIDTSIKLVYSNEKSLALSGERWKKYSRNRKSTHQCHSCGKKFSIHCPHCKHTVRMRQHIISDFIIAAHALNQSTLLLSRDRGFLKANFADLEVKGKLS
;
A
#
# COMPACT_ATOMS: atom_id res chain seq x y z
N MET A 1 15.17 2.91 -14.12
CA MET A 1 14.52 2.10 -13.07
C MET A 1 13.05 2.51 -12.99
N ILE A 2 12.13 1.58 -12.74
CA ILE A 2 10.71 1.89 -12.50
C ILE A 2 10.44 1.65 -11.00
N THR A 3 9.88 2.64 -10.32
CA THR A 3 9.59 2.58 -8.89
C THR A 3 8.10 2.79 -8.65
N SER A 4 7.43 1.82 -8.04
CA SER A 4 6.02 1.93 -7.63
C SER A 4 5.91 2.62 -6.28
N ILE A 5 4.84 3.39 -6.07
CA ILE A 5 4.61 4.12 -4.81
C ILE A 5 3.28 3.66 -4.21
N ASP A 6 3.31 3.31 -2.94
CA ASP A 6 2.13 3.02 -2.12
C ASP A 6 1.47 4.31 -1.63
N THR A 7 0.17 4.28 -1.42
CA THR A 7 -0.65 5.40 -0.93
C THR A 7 -0.07 6.03 0.33
N ASN A 8 0.41 5.21 1.28
CA ASN A 8 0.91 5.71 2.57
C ASN A 8 2.10 6.67 2.45
N ILE A 9 2.97 6.51 1.44
CA ILE A 9 4.10 7.42 1.18
C ILE A 9 3.62 8.77 0.65
N LEU A 10 2.61 8.77 -0.22
CA LEU A 10 2.05 10.00 -0.78
C LEU A 10 1.19 10.75 0.25
N LEU A 11 0.41 10.03 1.05
CA LEU A 11 -0.39 10.61 2.13
C LEU A 11 0.46 11.26 3.22
N ASP A 12 1.64 10.73 3.53
CA ASP A 12 2.56 11.36 4.48
C ASP A 12 2.88 12.81 4.09
N ILE A 13 3.06 13.05 2.79
CA ILE A 13 3.40 14.36 2.24
C ILE A 13 2.15 15.24 2.14
N LEU A 14 1.05 14.70 1.60
CA LEU A 14 -0.18 15.45 1.37
C LEU A 14 -0.85 15.89 2.67
N LEU A 15 -0.82 15.06 3.71
CA LEU A 15 -1.39 15.34 5.02
C LEU A 15 -0.39 15.97 6.00
N VAL A 16 0.84 16.23 5.54
CA VAL A 16 1.93 16.84 6.33
C VAL A 16 2.15 16.08 7.64
N ASP A 17 2.33 14.76 7.54
CA ASP A 17 2.59 13.91 8.71
C ASP A 17 3.89 14.34 9.40
N ASN A 18 3.81 14.80 10.64
CA ASN A 18 4.94 15.35 11.40
C ASN A 18 6.12 14.38 11.55
N LYS A 19 5.86 13.07 11.46
CA LYS A 19 6.87 12.03 11.67
C LYS A 19 7.49 11.55 10.36
N PHE A 20 6.70 11.48 9.28
CA PHE A 20 7.11 10.76 8.07
C PHE A 20 7.19 11.63 6.80
N ALA A 21 6.56 12.82 6.79
CA ALA A 21 6.48 13.64 5.57
C ALA A 21 7.86 13.92 4.95
N LEU A 22 8.86 14.28 5.78
CA LEU A 22 10.21 14.58 5.31
C LEU A 22 10.90 13.34 4.73
N ASP A 23 10.82 12.22 5.43
CA ASP A 23 11.42 10.95 4.99
C ASP A 23 10.78 10.47 3.68
N SER A 24 9.45 10.54 3.59
CA SER A 24 8.69 10.16 2.39
C SER A 24 8.99 11.07 1.20
N LYS A 25 9.12 12.38 1.44
CA LYS A 25 9.53 13.34 0.41
C LYS A 25 10.94 13.02 -0.10
N ASN A 26 11.91 12.88 0.79
CA ASN A 26 13.29 12.57 0.42
C ASN A 26 13.38 11.23 -0.36
N LEU A 27 12.56 10.25 0.02
CA LEU A 27 12.49 8.96 -0.65
C LEU A 27 11.97 9.11 -2.10
N ILE A 28 10.89 9.87 -2.30
CA ILE A 28 10.35 10.17 -3.63
C ILE A 28 11.37 10.92 -4.48
N ASP A 29 11.96 12.00 -3.95
CA ASP A 29 12.95 12.81 -4.67
C ASP A 29 14.15 11.97 -5.13
N PHE A 30 14.66 11.09 -4.25
CA PHE A 30 15.77 10.20 -4.57
C PHE A 30 15.44 9.21 -5.69
N TYR A 31 14.27 8.56 -5.63
CA TYR A 31 13.89 7.60 -6.65
C TYR A 31 13.41 8.24 -7.96
N ASN A 32 12.88 9.47 -7.92
CA ASN A 32 12.56 10.26 -9.11
C ASN A 32 13.82 10.56 -9.94
N GLN A 33 14.95 10.83 -9.29
CA GLN A 33 16.24 11.01 -9.98
C GLN A 33 16.80 9.71 -10.59
N LYS A 34 16.34 8.54 -10.12
CA LYS A 34 16.79 7.23 -10.61
C LYS A 34 15.94 6.64 -11.73
N GLY A 35 14.79 7.24 -12.00
CA GLY A 35 13.93 6.79 -13.08
C GLY A 35 12.46 7.13 -12.90
N GLN A 36 11.59 6.34 -13.50
CA GLN A 36 10.16 6.62 -13.54
C GLN A 36 9.46 6.21 -12.24
N LEU A 37 8.69 7.12 -11.66
CA LEU A 37 7.76 6.85 -10.59
C LEU A 37 6.39 6.48 -11.15
N ILE A 38 5.77 5.44 -10.60
CA ILE A 38 4.43 5.00 -11.00
C ILE A 38 3.52 4.73 -9.80
N ILE A 39 2.23 4.85 -10.03
CA ILE A 39 1.17 4.39 -9.13
C ILE A 39 0.19 3.51 -9.90
N CYS A 40 -0.46 2.54 -9.24
CA CYS A 40 -1.57 1.81 -9.83
C CYS A 40 -2.91 2.53 -9.64
N GLU A 41 -3.95 2.02 -10.28
CA GLU A 41 -5.31 2.56 -10.22
C GLU A 41 -5.90 2.60 -8.80
N LEU A 42 -5.50 1.66 -7.91
CA LEU A 42 -5.97 1.65 -6.53
C LEU A 42 -5.38 2.81 -5.73
N VAL A 43 -4.09 3.05 -5.87
CA VAL A 43 -3.43 4.23 -5.27
C VAL A 43 -4.04 5.52 -5.80
N TYR A 44 -4.30 5.60 -7.11
CA TYR A 44 -4.99 6.74 -7.71
C TYR A 44 -6.37 6.96 -7.09
N ALA A 45 -7.17 5.89 -6.94
CA ALA A 45 -8.51 5.95 -6.35
C ALA A 45 -8.47 6.42 -4.88
N GLU A 46 -7.52 5.90 -4.09
CA GLU A 46 -7.33 6.29 -2.70
C GLU A 46 -6.91 7.77 -2.58
N LEU A 47 -5.97 8.22 -3.42
CA LEU A 47 -5.55 9.63 -3.46
C LEU A 47 -6.67 10.58 -3.89
N SER A 48 -7.58 10.12 -4.75
CA SER A 48 -8.71 10.95 -5.22
C SER A 48 -9.56 11.49 -4.07
N SER A 49 -9.60 10.80 -2.94
CA SER A 49 -10.31 11.26 -1.74
C SER A 49 -9.67 12.49 -1.07
N GLN A 50 -8.42 12.79 -1.40
CA GLN A 50 -7.66 13.90 -0.81
C GLN A 50 -7.64 15.15 -1.69
N PHE A 51 -8.18 15.06 -2.90
CA PHE A 51 -8.18 16.17 -3.86
C PHE A 51 -9.62 16.65 -4.14
N PRO A 52 -9.85 17.96 -4.33
CA PRO A 52 -11.17 18.50 -4.66
C PRO A 52 -11.74 17.96 -5.98
N SER A 53 -10.87 17.56 -6.90
CA SER A 53 -11.26 16.99 -8.20
C SER A 53 -10.18 16.12 -8.82
N GLY A 54 -10.55 15.21 -9.71
CA GLY A 54 -9.61 14.41 -10.50
C GLY A 54 -8.67 15.27 -11.37
N LYS A 55 -9.11 16.47 -11.76
CA LYS A 55 -8.26 17.41 -12.51
C LYS A 55 -7.07 17.90 -11.66
N GLU A 56 -7.29 18.17 -10.39
CA GLU A 56 -6.22 18.60 -9.48
C GLU A 56 -5.29 17.44 -9.10
N LEU A 57 -5.83 16.25 -8.90
CA LEU A 57 -5.00 15.06 -8.74
C LEU A 57 -4.12 14.81 -9.97
N ASN A 58 -4.68 14.89 -11.17
CA ASN A 58 -3.90 14.73 -12.40
C ASN A 58 -2.81 15.80 -12.53
N LYS A 59 -3.10 17.05 -12.17
CA LYS A 59 -2.09 18.12 -12.12
C LYS A 59 -0.97 17.75 -11.14
N PHE A 60 -1.31 17.33 -9.93
CA PHE A 60 -0.32 16.89 -8.94
C PHE A 60 0.58 15.76 -9.49
N LEU A 61 0.01 14.76 -10.15
CA LEU A 61 0.77 13.65 -10.75
C LEU A 61 1.72 14.14 -11.86
N ILE A 62 1.28 15.08 -12.69
CA ILE A 62 2.12 15.70 -13.72
C ILE A 62 3.27 16.51 -13.07
N ASP A 63 2.96 17.36 -12.11
CA ASP A 63 3.93 18.23 -11.42
C ASP A 63 5.00 17.42 -10.66
N THR A 64 4.63 16.22 -10.19
CA THR A 64 5.55 15.30 -9.48
C THR A 64 6.18 14.24 -10.39
N SER A 65 5.89 14.26 -11.69
CA SER A 65 6.37 13.26 -12.68
C SER A 65 5.98 11.81 -12.34
N ILE A 66 4.89 11.61 -11.59
CA ILE A 66 4.33 10.30 -11.24
C ILE A 66 3.35 9.88 -12.32
N LYS A 67 3.48 8.67 -12.85
CA LYS A 67 2.56 8.13 -13.87
C LYS A 67 1.57 7.14 -13.29
N LEU A 68 0.32 7.25 -13.71
CA LEU A 68 -0.68 6.19 -13.52
C LEU A 68 -0.40 5.05 -14.52
N VAL A 69 -0.20 3.85 -14.00
CA VAL A 69 -0.02 2.62 -14.78
C VAL A 69 -1.00 1.58 -14.26
N TYR A 70 -1.91 1.14 -15.11
CA TYR A 70 -2.94 0.16 -14.72
C TYR A 70 -2.34 -1.22 -14.46
N SER A 71 -2.95 -1.94 -13.52
CA SER A 71 -2.59 -3.32 -13.22
C SER A 71 -2.90 -4.23 -14.41
N ASN A 72 -1.92 -5.02 -14.85
CA ASN A 72 -2.11 -6.02 -15.89
C ASN A 72 -2.76 -7.29 -15.32
N GLU A 73 -3.24 -8.18 -16.22
CA GLU A 73 -3.89 -9.45 -15.83
C GLU A 73 -3.01 -10.30 -14.90
N LYS A 74 -1.70 -10.33 -15.14
CA LYS A 74 -0.76 -11.08 -14.31
C LYS A 74 -0.73 -10.55 -12.87
N SER A 75 -0.76 -9.23 -12.68
CA SER A 75 -0.82 -8.59 -11.38
C SER A 75 -2.14 -8.89 -10.67
N LEU A 76 -3.26 -8.82 -11.39
CA LEU A 76 -4.59 -9.11 -10.85
C LEU A 76 -4.73 -10.60 -10.45
N ALA A 77 -4.27 -11.52 -11.29
CA ALA A 77 -4.28 -12.95 -10.98
C ALA A 77 -3.44 -13.28 -9.73
N LEU A 78 -2.21 -12.73 -9.66
CA LEU A 78 -1.32 -12.91 -8.51
C LEU A 78 -1.93 -12.33 -7.22
N SER A 79 -2.56 -11.16 -7.30
CA SER A 79 -3.22 -10.55 -6.14
C SER A 79 -4.33 -11.44 -5.59
N GLY A 80 -5.16 -12.02 -6.47
CA GLY A 80 -6.24 -12.95 -6.11
C GLY A 80 -5.71 -14.24 -5.47
N GLU A 81 -4.63 -14.80 -6.02
CA GLU A 81 -3.98 -16.00 -5.47
C GLU A 81 -3.48 -15.75 -4.03
N ARG A 82 -2.70 -14.68 -3.83
CA ARG A 82 -2.13 -14.34 -2.52
C ARG A 82 -3.22 -13.93 -1.51
N TRP A 83 -4.23 -13.19 -1.97
CA TRP A 83 -5.42 -12.88 -1.17
C TRP A 83 -6.16 -14.14 -0.70
N LYS A 84 -6.35 -15.13 -1.58
CA LYS A 84 -6.98 -16.42 -1.24
C LYS A 84 -6.19 -17.12 -0.14
N LYS A 85 -4.86 -17.20 -0.24
CA LYS A 85 -3.98 -17.78 0.78
C LYS A 85 -4.07 -17.03 2.11
N TYR A 86 -3.99 -15.71 2.10
CA TYR A 86 -4.15 -14.87 3.27
C TYR A 86 -5.52 -15.07 3.93
N SER A 87 -6.60 -15.07 3.14
CA SER A 87 -7.96 -15.19 3.63
C SER A 87 -8.26 -16.54 4.28
N ARG A 88 -7.63 -17.62 3.82
CA ARG A 88 -7.74 -18.96 4.43
C ARG A 88 -7.01 -19.07 5.76
N ASN A 89 -5.89 -18.35 5.91
CA ASN A 89 -5.02 -18.40 7.08
C ASN A 89 -5.36 -17.31 8.13
N ARG A 90 -6.56 -16.73 8.08
CA ARG A 90 -6.97 -15.67 9.02
C ARG A 90 -6.96 -16.16 10.46
N LYS A 91 -6.22 -15.45 11.29
CA LYS A 91 -6.26 -15.66 12.74
C LYS A 91 -7.56 -15.03 13.30
N SER A 92 -8.14 -15.71 14.30
CA SER A 92 -9.30 -15.20 15.05
C SER A 92 -8.90 -14.24 16.17
N THR A 93 -7.62 -13.92 16.29
CA THR A 93 -7.09 -13.05 17.33
C THR A 93 -6.72 -11.69 16.76
N HIS A 94 -7.09 -10.64 17.49
CA HIS A 94 -6.73 -9.24 17.24
C HIS A 94 -5.57 -8.85 18.14
N GLN A 95 -4.78 -7.88 17.72
CA GLN A 95 -3.70 -7.31 18.54
C GLN A 95 -4.03 -5.86 18.87
N CYS A 96 -3.96 -5.50 20.13
CA CYS A 96 -4.15 -4.12 20.55
C CYS A 96 -2.98 -3.25 20.09
N HIS A 97 -3.27 -2.16 19.39
CA HIS A 97 -2.24 -1.22 18.90
C HIS A 97 -1.48 -0.51 20.03
N SER A 98 -2.14 -0.31 21.18
CA SER A 98 -1.53 0.39 22.32
C SER A 98 -0.62 -0.52 23.17
N CYS A 99 -1.07 -1.74 23.50
CA CYS A 99 -0.35 -2.61 24.43
C CYS A 99 0.21 -3.90 23.80
N GLY A 100 -0.07 -4.16 22.52
CA GLY A 100 0.39 -5.33 21.78
C GLY A 100 -0.25 -6.67 22.20
N LYS A 101 -1.14 -6.70 23.19
CA LYS A 101 -1.79 -7.94 23.66
C LYS A 101 -2.78 -8.46 22.63
N LYS A 102 -2.81 -9.79 22.49
CA LYS A 102 -3.75 -10.49 21.63
C LYS A 102 -5.06 -10.77 22.36
N PHE A 103 -6.19 -10.61 21.70
CA PHE A 103 -7.52 -10.87 22.22
C PHE A 103 -8.46 -11.34 21.11
N SER A 104 -9.59 -11.96 21.48
CA SER A 104 -10.65 -12.37 20.55
C SER A 104 -11.92 -11.59 20.85
N ILE A 105 -12.65 -11.21 19.80
CA ILE A 105 -13.94 -10.53 19.89
C ILE A 105 -15.03 -11.54 19.50
N HIS A 106 -16.09 -11.61 20.30
CA HIS A 106 -17.25 -12.44 20.04
C HIS A 106 -18.50 -11.59 19.88
N CYS A 107 -19.36 -11.96 18.95
CA CYS A 107 -20.66 -11.31 18.80
C CYS A 107 -21.48 -11.51 20.09
N PRO A 108 -22.03 -10.44 20.70
CA PRO A 108 -22.80 -10.57 21.94
C PRO A 108 -24.09 -11.39 21.76
N HIS A 109 -24.65 -11.45 20.56
CA HIS A 109 -25.89 -12.15 20.25
C HIS A 109 -25.66 -13.63 19.90
N CYS A 110 -24.91 -13.92 18.83
CA CYS A 110 -24.73 -15.29 18.34
C CYS A 110 -23.46 -15.98 18.83
N LYS A 111 -22.62 -15.29 19.66
CA LYS A 111 -21.34 -15.78 20.20
C LYS A 111 -20.28 -16.16 19.15
N HIS A 112 -20.56 -15.93 17.86
CA HIS A 112 -19.59 -16.20 16.81
C HIS A 112 -18.35 -15.31 16.96
N THR A 113 -17.15 -15.90 16.71
CA THR A 113 -15.90 -15.13 16.74
C THR A 113 -15.84 -14.14 15.59
N VAL A 114 -15.72 -12.85 15.89
CA VAL A 114 -15.59 -11.79 14.91
C VAL A 114 -14.16 -11.81 14.35
N ARG A 115 -14.02 -12.05 13.05
CA ARG A 115 -12.75 -12.01 12.34
C ARG A 115 -12.64 -10.69 11.59
N MET A 116 -11.77 -9.80 12.07
CA MET A 116 -11.48 -8.55 11.33
C MET A 116 -10.47 -8.79 10.21
N ARG A 117 -10.58 -8.00 9.15
CA ARG A 117 -9.60 -7.94 8.07
C ARG A 117 -8.63 -6.82 8.40
N GLN A 118 -7.35 -7.14 8.60
CA GLN A 118 -6.31 -6.13 8.74
C GLN A 118 -5.91 -5.57 7.37
N HIS A 119 -5.96 -6.42 6.34
CA HIS A 119 -5.66 -6.07 4.96
C HIS A 119 -6.83 -6.43 4.06
N ILE A 120 -6.99 -5.69 2.99
CA ILE A 120 -8.04 -5.87 2.00
C ILE A 120 -7.42 -6.20 0.63
N ILE A 121 -8.24 -6.54 -0.35
CA ILE A 121 -7.74 -6.94 -1.68
C ILE A 121 -6.93 -5.82 -2.37
N SER A 122 -7.19 -4.54 -2.09
CA SER A 122 -6.42 -3.43 -2.64
C SER A 122 -4.95 -3.50 -2.28
N ASP A 123 -4.60 -3.82 -1.02
CA ASP A 123 -3.20 -3.97 -0.59
C ASP A 123 -2.46 -5.03 -1.43
N PHE A 124 -3.18 -6.12 -1.77
CA PHE A 124 -2.64 -7.20 -2.60
C PHE A 124 -2.48 -6.78 -4.07
N ILE A 125 -3.40 -5.96 -4.61
CA ILE A 125 -3.29 -5.45 -5.98
C ILE A 125 -2.12 -4.48 -6.07
N ILE A 126 -1.98 -3.53 -5.14
CA ILE A 126 -0.85 -2.58 -5.11
C ILE A 126 0.49 -3.31 -5.08
N ALA A 127 0.63 -4.32 -4.20
CA ALA A 127 1.85 -5.10 -4.09
C ALA A 127 2.14 -5.97 -5.33
N ALA A 128 1.12 -6.62 -5.89
CA ALA A 128 1.26 -7.44 -7.10
C ALA A 128 1.55 -6.59 -8.35
N HIS A 129 0.94 -5.39 -8.46
CA HIS A 129 1.28 -4.41 -9.48
C HIS A 129 2.77 -4.03 -9.39
N ALA A 130 3.25 -3.67 -8.20
CA ALA A 130 4.64 -3.31 -7.99
C ALA A 130 5.58 -4.46 -8.37
N LEU A 131 5.29 -5.70 -7.94
CA LEU A 131 6.12 -6.88 -8.23
C LEU A 131 6.24 -7.18 -9.73
N ASN A 132 5.17 -6.98 -10.50
CA ASN A 132 5.16 -7.34 -11.92
C ASN A 132 5.52 -6.18 -12.86
N GLN A 133 5.35 -4.93 -12.43
CA GLN A 133 5.42 -3.75 -13.31
C GLN A 133 6.46 -2.71 -12.85
N SER A 134 7.17 -2.96 -11.74
CA SER A 134 8.25 -2.10 -11.27
C SER A 134 9.44 -2.89 -10.73
N THR A 135 10.52 -2.17 -10.40
CA THR A 135 11.72 -2.75 -9.80
C THR A 135 11.57 -2.89 -8.28
N LEU A 136 10.86 -1.95 -7.65
CA LEU A 136 10.62 -1.93 -6.21
C LEU A 136 9.37 -1.12 -5.86
N LEU A 137 8.90 -1.28 -4.62
CA LEU A 137 7.79 -0.54 -4.03
C LEU A 137 8.29 0.37 -2.90
N LEU A 138 7.91 1.64 -2.94
CA LEU A 138 8.03 2.54 -1.81
C LEU A 138 6.80 2.35 -0.91
N SER A 139 7.00 1.84 0.29
CA SER A 139 5.92 1.61 1.27
C SER A 139 6.46 1.51 2.69
N ARG A 140 5.65 1.97 3.66
CA ARG A 140 5.91 1.77 5.09
C ARG A 140 5.36 0.46 5.64
N ASP A 141 4.46 -0.21 4.93
CA ASP A 141 3.84 -1.47 5.39
C ASP A 141 4.74 -2.69 5.16
N ARG A 142 5.92 -2.63 5.76
CA ARG A 142 6.94 -3.69 5.64
C ARG A 142 6.49 -5.02 6.23
N GLY A 143 5.63 -5.00 7.26
CA GLY A 143 5.15 -6.21 7.93
C GLY A 143 4.26 -7.04 7.03
N PHE A 144 3.26 -6.43 6.42
CA PHE A 144 2.37 -7.06 5.46
C PHE A 144 3.13 -7.55 4.22
N LEU A 145 3.97 -6.68 3.65
CA LEU A 145 4.71 -6.98 2.42
C LEU A 145 5.70 -8.13 2.63
N LYS A 146 6.45 -8.14 3.72
CA LYS A 146 7.35 -9.25 4.06
C LYS A 146 6.61 -10.59 4.24
N ALA A 147 5.41 -10.56 4.81
CA ALA A 147 4.63 -11.77 5.07
C ALA A 147 3.95 -12.34 3.81
N ASN A 148 3.55 -11.47 2.85
CA ASN A 148 2.74 -11.87 1.71
C ASN A 148 3.42 -11.68 0.35
N PHE A 149 4.48 -10.88 0.28
CA PHE A 149 5.24 -10.52 -0.93
C PHE A 149 6.75 -10.47 -0.62
N ALA A 150 7.29 -11.57 -0.09
CA ALA A 150 8.70 -11.67 0.29
C ALA A 150 9.68 -11.52 -0.90
N ASP A 151 9.18 -11.72 -2.12
CA ASP A 151 9.85 -11.57 -3.40
C ASP A 151 9.81 -10.13 -3.96
N LEU A 152 9.11 -9.20 -3.31
CA LEU A 152 9.05 -7.79 -3.67
C LEU A 152 10.10 -6.99 -2.91
N GLU A 153 10.93 -6.23 -3.62
CA GLU A 153 11.82 -5.26 -2.98
C GLU A 153 11.03 -4.05 -2.47
N VAL A 154 11.18 -3.73 -1.18
CA VAL A 154 10.42 -2.66 -0.50
C VAL A 154 11.36 -1.70 0.21
N LYS A 155 11.16 -0.41 0.00
CA LYS A 155 11.87 0.68 0.71
C LYS A 155 10.86 1.59 1.42
N GLY A 156 11.07 1.84 2.69
CA GLY A 156 10.25 2.76 3.50
C GLY A 156 11.02 3.96 4.03
N LYS A 157 12.34 4.01 3.82
CA LYS A 157 13.24 5.13 4.14
C LYS A 157 14.55 4.96 3.35
N LEU A 158 15.28 6.05 3.20
CA LEU A 158 16.66 6.02 2.71
C LEU A 158 17.55 5.36 3.77
N SER A 159 18.53 4.58 3.32
CA SER A 159 19.53 3.93 4.16
C SER A 159 20.59 4.92 4.59
#